data_8b5f8033ccc8914c5345ac182ade2235
#
_entry.id   8b5f8033ccc8914c5345ac182ade2235
#
_cell.length_a   1.000
_cell.length_b   1.000
_cell.length_c   1.000
_cell.angle_alpha   90.00
_cell.angle_beta   90.00
_cell.angle_gamma   90.00
#
_symmetry.space_group_name_H-M   'P 1'
#
loop_
_entity.id
_entity.type
_entity.pdbx_description
1 polymer ?
#
loop_
_entity_poly.entity_id
_entity_poly.type
_entity_poly.pdbx_seq_one_letter_code
_entity_poly.pdbx_strand_id
1 'polypeptide(L)'
;MKLHTGNLYWPSHTEAISLEIKNNITENSDVLVVGSGMSGALAAYELAKNGYKVTLIEQNRIASGSTSANTGLIQYMSDQGVKSFTDQIGSQKAIKFYNQSK
;
A
#
# COMPACT_ATOMS: atom_id res chain seq x y z
N MET A 1 15.82 -11.07 4.49
CA MET A 1 16.05 -11.22 3.04
C MET A 1 16.28 -9.85 2.43
N LYS A 2 17.33 -9.65 1.63
CA LYS A 2 17.61 -8.37 0.99
C LYS A 2 16.80 -8.33 -0.32
N LEU A 3 15.82 -7.45 -0.41
CA LEU A 3 14.86 -7.38 -1.53
C LEU A 3 15.30 -6.46 -2.68
N HIS A 4 16.43 -5.77 -2.54
CA HIS A 4 16.92 -4.81 -3.52
C HIS A 4 18.46 -4.73 -3.51
N THR A 5 19.03 -4.20 -4.56
CA THR A 5 20.45 -3.84 -4.69
C THR A 5 20.54 -2.32 -4.94
N GLY A 6 21.68 -1.72 -4.54
CA GLY A 6 21.90 -0.28 -4.67
C GLY A 6 21.16 0.57 -3.62
N ASN A 7 21.07 1.87 -3.87
CA ASN A 7 20.41 2.84 -3.02
C ASN A 7 18.99 3.08 -3.49
N LEU A 8 18.04 3.00 -2.55
CA LEU A 8 16.64 3.27 -2.84
C LEU A 8 16.40 4.79 -2.91
N TYR A 9 15.56 5.20 -3.86
CA TYR A 9 15.23 6.61 -4.05
C TYR A 9 14.53 7.22 -2.83
N TRP A 10 13.42 6.61 -2.39
CA TRP A 10 12.56 7.18 -1.36
C TRP A 10 13.29 7.43 -0.03
N PRO A 11 14.01 6.47 0.56
CA PRO A 11 14.74 6.70 1.81
C PRO A 11 15.81 7.79 1.71
N SER A 12 16.29 8.10 0.50
CA SER A 12 17.33 9.11 0.27
C SER A 12 16.78 10.51 0.00
N HIS A 13 15.49 10.62 -0.34
CA HIS A 13 14.87 11.87 -0.81
C HIS A 13 13.62 12.29 -0.02
N THR A 14 13.21 11.48 0.97
CA THR A 14 12.12 11.85 1.87
C THR A 14 12.67 12.22 3.24
N GLU A 15 12.13 13.28 3.82
CA GLU A 15 12.41 13.60 5.22
C GLU A 15 11.91 12.50 6.13
N ALA A 16 12.68 12.20 7.16
CA ALA A 16 12.27 11.24 8.17
C ALA A 16 11.06 11.80 8.94
N ILE A 17 9.90 11.19 8.76
CA ILE A 17 8.72 11.52 9.55
C ILE A 17 8.94 10.93 10.94
N SER A 18 8.92 11.78 11.96
CA SER A 18 8.94 11.34 13.36
C SER A 18 7.57 10.76 13.68
N LEU A 19 7.50 9.44 13.81
CA LEU A 19 6.29 8.74 14.21
C LEU A 19 6.47 8.25 15.65
N GLU A 20 5.44 8.43 16.46
CA GLU A 20 5.37 7.79 17.77
C GLU A 20 5.06 6.30 17.59
N ILE A 21 6.07 5.47 17.76
CA ILE A 21 5.94 4.02 17.66
C ILE A 21 5.80 3.45 19.07
N LYS A 22 4.66 2.81 19.33
CA LYS A 22 4.42 2.07 20.58
C LYS A 22 4.84 0.62 20.40
N ASN A 23 5.66 0.10 21.29
CA ASN A 23 6.09 -1.30 21.27
C ASN A 23 5.03 -2.27 21.81
N ASN A 24 4.02 -1.75 22.51
CA ASN A 24 2.94 -2.54 23.09
C ASN A 24 1.59 -2.00 22.67
N ILE A 25 0.67 -2.90 22.32
CA ILE A 25 -0.73 -2.58 22.11
C ILE A 25 -1.40 -2.55 23.48
N THR A 26 -1.65 -1.37 24.01
CA THR A 26 -2.24 -1.17 25.34
C THR A 26 -3.72 -0.78 25.30
N GLU A 27 -4.25 -0.55 24.11
CA GLU A 27 -5.59 -0.01 23.94
C GLU A 27 -6.41 -0.86 22.95
N ASN A 28 -7.71 -0.95 23.19
CA ASN A 28 -8.62 -1.57 22.23
C ASN A 28 -8.73 -0.71 20.97
N SER A 29 -8.80 -1.33 19.83
CA SER A 29 -9.03 -0.70 18.53
C SER A 29 -10.22 -1.37 17.83
N ASP A 30 -10.91 -0.60 17.00
CA ASP A 30 -12.02 -1.12 16.18
C ASP A 30 -11.47 -1.98 15.03
N VAL A 31 -10.30 -1.61 14.51
CA VAL A 31 -9.67 -2.27 13.37
C VAL A 31 -8.17 -2.46 13.62
N LEU A 32 -7.68 -3.65 13.34
CA LEU A 32 -6.26 -3.97 13.29
C LEU A 32 -5.81 -4.12 11.84
N VAL A 33 -4.86 -3.28 11.42
CA VAL A 33 -4.21 -3.37 10.10
C VAL A 33 -2.83 -3.99 10.27
N VAL A 34 -2.55 -5.05 9.52
CA VAL A 34 -1.27 -5.77 9.58
C VAL A 34 -0.44 -5.42 8.36
N GLY A 35 0.71 -4.80 8.60
CA GLY A 35 1.66 -4.34 7.58
C GLY A 35 1.51 -2.87 7.25
N SER A 36 2.63 -2.13 7.28
CA SER A 36 2.71 -0.69 7.03
C SER A 36 3.27 -0.34 5.65
N GLY A 37 3.09 -1.21 4.68
CA GLY A 37 3.31 -0.88 3.28
C GLY A 37 2.24 0.08 2.76
N MET A 38 2.34 0.49 1.50
CA MET A 38 1.42 1.45 0.87
C MET A 38 -0.06 1.08 1.09
N SER A 39 -0.44 -0.16 0.85
CA SER A 39 -1.84 -0.60 0.98
C SER A 39 -2.34 -0.54 2.43
N GLY A 40 -1.52 -0.99 3.39
CA GLY A 40 -1.89 -0.95 4.81
C GLY A 40 -1.96 0.49 5.33
N ALA A 41 -1.02 1.35 4.94
CA ALA A 41 -1.03 2.76 5.31
C ALA A 41 -2.27 3.49 4.76
N LEU A 42 -2.62 3.29 3.50
CA LEU A 42 -3.82 3.88 2.89
C LEU A 42 -5.10 3.36 3.55
N ALA A 43 -5.20 2.06 3.79
CA ALA A 43 -6.36 1.48 4.48
C ALA A 43 -6.51 2.03 5.89
N ALA A 44 -5.42 2.10 6.65
CA ALA A 44 -5.43 2.67 8.00
C ALA A 44 -5.82 4.15 7.99
N TYR A 45 -5.30 4.93 7.03
CA TYR A 45 -5.65 6.33 6.87
C TYR A 45 -7.14 6.52 6.58
N GLU A 46 -7.70 5.81 5.61
CA GLU A 46 -9.12 5.94 5.25
C GLU A 46 -10.05 5.49 6.39
N LEU A 47 -9.70 4.42 7.10
CA LEU A 47 -10.46 3.99 8.27
C LEU A 47 -10.44 5.03 9.40
N ALA A 48 -9.25 5.55 9.73
CA ALA A 48 -9.10 6.59 10.75
C ALA A 48 -9.84 7.87 10.38
N LYS A 49 -9.79 8.29 9.12
CA LYS A 49 -10.54 9.44 8.58
C LYS A 49 -12.05 9.28 8.72
N ASN A 50 -12.54 8.04 8.65
CA ASN A 50 -13.96 7.71 8.87
C ASN A 50 -14.33 7.45 10.35
N GLY A 51 -13.44 7.78 11.28
CA GLY A 51 -13.71 7.78 12.72
C GLY A 51 -13.44 6.45 13.43
N TYR A 52 -12.91 5.45 12.76
CA TYR A 52 -12.51 4.20 13.40
C TYR A 52 -11.21 4.38 14.19
N LYS A 53 -11.12 3.74 15.37
CA LYS A 53 -9.89 3.63 16.13
C LYS A 53 -9.04 2.51 15.52
N VAL A 54 -7.99 2.88 14.80
CA VAL A 54 -7.16 1.95 14.03
C VAL A 54 -5.84 1.69 14.74
N THR A 55 -5.47 0.42 14.86
CA THR A 55 -4.11 0.00 15.21
C THR A 55 -3.44 -0.57 13.96
N LEU A 56 -2.28 -0.03 13.60
CA LEU A 56 -1.46 -0.58 12.52
C LEU A 56 -0.21 -1.21 13.13
N ILE A 57 0.04 -2.46 12.79
CA ILE A 57 1.23 -3.19 13.24
C ILE A 57 2.15 -3.54 12.08
N GLU A 58 3.45 -3.50 12.34
CA GLU A 58 4.50 -3.79 11.36
C GLU A 58 5.60 -4.64 12.02
N GLN A 59 6.05 -5.66 11.32
CA GLN A 59 7.11 -6.55 11.82
C GLN A 59 8.53 -5.97 11.66
N ASN A 60 8.70 -5.02 10.74
CA ASN A 60 9.98 -4.41 10.40
C ASN A 60 9.89 -2.88 10.58
N ARG A 61 10.68 -2.14 9.82
CA ARG A 61 10.55 -0.68 9.75
C ARG A 61 9.38 -0.31 8.83
N ILE A 62 8.66 0.74 9.20
CA ILE A 62 7.54 1.29 8.40
C ILE A 62 8.01 1.53 6.96
N ALA A 63 7.20 1.10 6.00
CA ALA A 63 7.42 1.23 4.56
C ALA A 63 8.74 0.64 4.03
N SER A 64 9.45 -0.20 4.80
CA SER A 64 10.77 -0.73 4.42
C SER A 64 10.74 -1.88 3.42
N GLY A 65 9.56 -2.43 3.11
CA GLY A 65 9.40 -3.49 2.13
C GLY A 65 9.44 -2.98 0.68
N SER A 66 8.68 -3.60 -0.21
CA SER A 66 8.56 -3.19 -1.62
C SER A 66 8.07 -1.75 -1.80
N THR A 67 7.39 -1.19 -0.81
CA THR A 67 6.99 0.22 -0.78
C THR A 67 8.20 1.16 -0.92
N SER A 68 9.32 0.86 -0.28
CA SER A 68 10.53 1.68 -0.39
C SER A 68 11.23 1.61 -1.76
N ALA A 69 10.88 0.61 -2.57
CA ALA A 69 11.47 0.35 -3.88
C ALA A 69 10.49 0.56 -5.06
N ASN A 70 9.29 1.12 -4.79
CA ASN A 70 8.32 1.39 -5.85
C ASN A 70 8.74 2.58 -6.72
N THR A 71 8.20 2.65 -7.93
CA THR A 71 8.48 3.74 -8.88
C THR A 71 7.77 5.04 -8.56
N GLY A 72 6.77 5.03 -7.66
CA GLY A 72 5.92 6.20 -7.36
C GLY A 72 4.96 6.58 -8.49
N LEU A 73 4.87 5.77 -9.53
CA LEU A 73 3.98 6.04 -10.65
C LEU A 73 2.54 5.69 -10.28
N ILE A 74 1.67 6.69 -10.32
CA ILE A 74 0.22 6.50 -10.12
C ILE A 74 -0.40 6.22 -11.50
N GLN A 75 -0.90 5.02 -11.67
CA GLN A 75 -1.56 4.62 -12.91
C GLN A 75 -2.78 3.74 -12.60
N TYR A 76 -3.84 3.92 -13.35
CA TYR A 76 -5.06 3.11 -13.24
C TYR A 76 -5.12 1.97 -14.26
N MET A 77 -4.27 2.02 -15.28
CA MET A 77 -4.18 0.96 -16.30
C MET A 77 -3.18 -0.10 -15.87
N SER A 78 -3.55 -1.38 -16.08
CA SER A 78 -2.57 -2.46 -16.01
C SER A 78 -1.61 -2.37 -17.21
N ASP A 79 -0.44 -2.99 -17.10
CA ASP A 79 0.55 -3.06 -18.20
C ASP A 79 0.03 -3.81 -19.44
N GLN A 80 -1.14 -4.42 -19.34
CA GLN A 80 -1.80 -5.10 -20.45
C GLN A 80 -2.82 -4.18 -21.13
N GLY A 81 -2.77 -4.12 -22.46
CA GLY A 81 -3.79 -3.43 -23.25
C GLY A 81 -5.17 -4.06 -23.06
N VAL A 82 -6.22 -3.25 -23.13
CA VAL A 82 -7.62 -3.66 -22.92
C VAL A 82 -7.98 -4.89 -23.77
N LYS A 83 -7.53 -4.95 -25.03
CA LYS A 83 -7.80 -6.07 -25.93
C LYS A 83 -7.22 -7.38 -25.40
N SER A 84 -5.93 -7.38 -25.04
CA SER A 84 -5.26 -8.55 -24.50
C SER A 84 -5.94 -9.07 -23.21
N PHE A 85 -6.36 -8.15 -22.37
CA PHE A 85 -7.06 -8.51 -21.13
C PHE A 85 -8.46 -9.04 -21.38
N THR A 86 -9.18 -8.47 -22.37
CA THR A 86 -10.48 -8.95 -22.81
C THR A 86 -10.39 -10.37 -23.39
N ASP A 87 -9.34 -10.65 -24.14
CA ASP A 87 -9.12 -11.99 -24.73
C ASP A 87 -8.86 -13.06 -23.67
N GLN A 88 -8.25 -12.67 -22.53
CA GLN A 88 -7.92 -13.59 -21.43
C GLN A 88 -9.10 -13.88 -20.48
N ILE A 89 -9.87 -12.86 -20.11
CA ILE A 89 -10.90 -12.97 -19.05
C ILE A 89 -12.32 -12.69 -19.52
N GLY A 90 -12.49 -12.32 -20.78
CA GLY A 90 -13.76 -11.95 -21.40
C GLY A 90 -14.14 -10.48 -21.18
N SER A 91 -14.91 -9.94 -22.12
CA SER A 91 -15.23 -8.50 -22.20
C SER A 91 -15.91 -7.96 -20.94
N GLN A 92 -16.88 -8.67 -20.39
CA GLN A 92 -17.64 -8.19 -19.22
C GLN A 92 -16.74 -8.04 -17.97
N LYS A 93 -15.87 -9.02 -17.72
CA LYS A 93 -14.93 -8.96 -16.58
C LYS A 93 -13.86 -7.90 -16.77
N ALA A 94 -13.34 -7.76 -17.99
CA ALA A 94 -12.37 -6.72 -18.34
C ALA A 94 -12.96 -5.32 -18.14
N ILE A 95 -14.16 -5.04 -18.61
CA ILE A 95 -14.85 -3.77 -18.43
C ILE A 95 -15.05 -3.47 -16.94
N LYS A 96 -15.52 -4.47 -16.16
CA LYS A 96 -15.70 -4.32 -14.72
C LYS A 96 -14.39 -3.97 -14.01
N PHE A 97 -13.30 -4.67 -14.35
CA PHE A 97 -11.97 -4.40 -13.81
C PHE A 97 -11.53 -2.95 -14.08
N TYR A 98 -11.58 -2.50 -15.32
CA TYR A 98 -11.16 -1.15 -15.68
C TYR A 98 -12.04 -0.05 -15.06
N ASN A 99 -13.33 -0.30 -14.89
CA ASN A 99 -14.22 0.65 -14.22
C ASN A 99 -13.97 0.76 -12.71
N GLN A 100 -13.44 -0.30 -12.08
CA GLN A 100 -13.07 -0.31 -10.67
C GLN A 100 -11.66 0.23 -10.41
N SER A 101 -10.85 0.38 -11.46
CA SER A 101 -9.47 0.89 -11.36
C SER A 101 -9.38 2.42 -11.50
N LYS A 102 -10.46 3.09 -11.86
CA LYS A 102 -10.57 4.56 -11.94
C LYS A 102 -10.83 5.17 -10.58
#